data_3a2cdded292b5835903475b37628ecfa
#
_entry.id   3a2cdded292b5835903475b37628ecfa
#
_cell.length_a   1.000
_cell.length_b   1.000
_cell.length_c   1.000
_cell.angle_alpha   90.00
_cell.angle_beta   90.00
_cell.angle_gamma   90.00
#
_symmetry.space_group_name_H-M   'P 1'
#
loop_
_entity.id
_entity.type
_entity.pdbx_description
1 polymer ?
#
loop_
_entity_poly.entity_id
_entity_poly.type
_entity_poly.pdbx_seq_one_letter_code
_entity_poly.pdbx_strand_id
1 'polypeptide(L)'
;MTVIKTTAILSKKWYELLHLRHCYNYITMLKDKYDHLIEMHGFVKESVPKHIDLIKEIGRLKRAKNAVILGHYYISAELQDISDFLGDSLALAQQAQKTEADLILFVGVHFMGETAKILNPTKKVIVPDLNAGCSLAESAPAEAFAAFKNQHPGHKVISYIN
;
A
#
# COMPACT_ATOMS: atom_id res chain seq x y z
N MET A 1 41.96 30.61 -7.49
CA MET A 1 40.58 30.47 -6.93
C MET A 1 39.55 29.86 -7.92
N THR A 2 39.99 29.23 -9.02
CA THR A 2 39.08 28.78 -10.10
C THR A 2 38.91 27.24 -10.16
N VAL A 3 39.76 26.49 -9.48
CA VAL A 3 39.75 24.99 -9.55
C VAL A 3 38.67 24.38 -8.66
N ILE A 4 38.29 25.00 -7.55
CA ILE A 4 37.32 24.44 -6.59
C ILE A 4 35.88 24.49 -7.12
N LYS A 5 35.54 25.52 -7.94
CA LYS A 5 34.18 25.63 -8.53
C LYS A 5 33.92 24.62 -9.62
N THR A 6 34.93 24.24 -10.38
CA THR A 6 34.78 23.28 -11.49
C THR A 6 34.57 21.84 -10.95
N THR A 7 35.26 21.47 -9.88
CA THR A 7 35.14 20.15 -9.27
C THR A 7 33.77 19.96 -8.60
N ALA A 8 33.22 21.01 -7.98
CA ALA A 8 31.90 20.98 -7.35
C ALA A 8 30.75 20.89 -8.38
N ILE A 9 30.91 21.54 -9.54
CA ILE A 9 29.93 21.48 -10.64
C ILE A 9 29.93 20.10 -11.32
N LEU A 10 31.13 19.52 -11.51
CA LEU A 10 31.28 18.18 -12.07
C LEU A 10 30.70 17.12 -11.12
N SER A 11 30.93 17.22 -9.81
CA SER A 11 30.41 16.29 -8.82
C SER A 11 28.87 16.34 -8.75
N LYS A 12 28.27 17.53 -8.80
CA LYS A 12 26.82 17.70 -8.82
C LYS A 12 26.18 17.12 -10.09
N LYS A 13 26.80 17.35 -11.25
CA LYS A 13 26.32 16.81 -12.53
C LYS A 13 26.48 15.28 -12.62
N TRP A 14 27.53 14.72 -12.04
CA TRP A 14 27.72 13.27 -11.92
C TRP A 14 26.73 12.66 -10.94
N TYR A 15 26.43 13.34 -9.84
CA TYR A 15 25.42 12.90 -8.87
C TYR A 15 24.02 12.87 -9.49
N GLU A 16 23.64 13.90 -10.24
CA GLU A 16 22.37 13.95 -10.98
C GLU A 16 22.30 12.87 -12.07
N LEU A 17 23.38 12.64 -12.82
CA LEU A 17 23.45 11.57 -13.85
C LEU A 17 23.39 10.17 -13.23
N LEU A 18 24.04 9.96 -12.09
CA LEU A 18 23.98 8.70 -11.36
C LEU A 18 22.58 8.46 -10.80
N HIS A 19 21.92 9.49 -10.29
CA HIS A 19 20.53 9.41 -9.81
C HIS A 19 19.54 9.11 -10.94
N LEU A 20 19.67 9.80 -12.09
CA LEU A 20 18.84 9.55 -13.27
C LEU A 20 19.08 8.14 -13.83
N ARG A 21 20.33 7.68 -13.88
CA ARG A 21 20.67 6.33 -14.32
C ARG A 21 20.18 5.26 -13.34
N HIS A 22 20.23 5.56 -12.05
CA HIS A 22 19.67 4.69 -10.99
C HIS A 22 18.16 4.60 -11.09
N CYS A 23 17.46 5.74 -11.25
CA CYS A 23 16.03 5.78 -11.49
C CYS A 23 15.62 5.08 -12.78
N TYR A 24 16.39 5.26 -13.87
CA TYR A 24 16.12 4.59 -15.15
C TYR A 24 16.29 3.07 -15.05
N ASN A 25 17.38 2.61 -14.45
CA ASN A 25 17.62 1.19 -14.22
C ASN A 25 16.58 0.58 -13.27
N TYR A 26 16.18 1.34 -12.23
CA TYR A 26 15.14 0.94 -11.29
C TYR A 26 13.77 0.81 -11.98
N ILE A 27 13.39 1.78 -12.80
CA ILE A 27 12.15 1.76 -13.59
C ILE A 27 12.13 0.59 -14.58
N THR A 28 13.26 0.32 -15.25
CA THR A 28 13.38 -0.81 -16.19
C THR A 28 13.29 -2.13 -15.45
N MET A 29 13.98 -2.26 -14.32
CA MET A 29 13.92 -3.45 -13.46
C MET A 29 12.51 -3.68 -12.91
N LEU A 30 11.80 -2.62 -12.53
CA LEU A 30 10.40 -2.71 -12.07
C LEU A 30 9.49 -3.19 -13.21
N LYS A 31 9.68 -2.68 -14.43
CA LYS A 31 8.89 -3.10 -15.59
C LYS A 31 9.00 -4.60 -15.84
N ASP A 32 10.23 -5.11 -15.96
CA ASP A 32 10.49 -6.54 -16.18
C ASP A 32 9.94 -7.40 -15.03
N LYS A 33 10.01 -6.86 -13.80
CA LYS A 33 9.52 -7.53 -12.58
C LYS A 33 8.01 -7.68 -12.54
N TYR A 34 7.27 -6.73 -13.11
CA TYR A 34 5.79 -6.76 -13.10
C TYR A 34 5.20 -7.45 -14.32
N ASP A 35 5.97 -7.71 -15.37
CA ASP A 35 5.45 -8.39 -16.56
C ASP A 35 4.88 -9.78 -16.24
N HIS A 36 5.44 -10.50 -15.27
CA HIS A 36 4.91 -11.78 -14.81
C HIS A 36 3.57 -11.65 -14.05
N LEU A 37 3.29 -10.50 -13.39
CA LEU A 37 2.03 -10.29 -12.67
C LEU A 37 0.85 -10.09 -13.63
N ILE A 38 1.12 -9.68 -14.88
CA ILE A 38 0.09 -9.57 -15.92
C ILE A 38 -0.46 -10.95 -16.29
N GLU A 39 0.35 -11.99 -16.15
CA GLU A 39 -0.04 -13.38 -16.41
C GLU A 39 -0.76 -14.03 -15.21
N MET A 40 -0.65 -13.44 -14.03
CA MET A 40 -1.34 -13.92 -12.83
C MET A 40 -2.76 -13.32 -12.78
N HIS A 41 -3.75 -14.15 -13.10
CA HIS A 41 -5.15 -13.70 -13.12
C HIS A 41 -5.71 -13.36 -11.71
N GLY A 42 -5.05 -13.71 -10.62
CA GLY A 42 -5.44 -13.40 -9.26
C GLY A 42 -6.96 -13.40 -9.05
N PHE A 43 -7.48 -12.35 -8.41
CA PHE A 43 -8.94 -12.11 -8.28
C PHE A 43 -9.52 -11.25 -9.41
N VAL A 44 -8.73 -10.84 -10.36
CA VAL A 44 -9.16 -10.04 -11.51
C VAL A 44 -9.83 -10.96 -12.51
N LYS A 45 -11.12 -10.77 -12.75
CA LYS A 45 -11.90 -11.53 -13.72
C LYS A 45 -11.62 -11.09 -15.17
N GLU A 46 -11.14 -9.89 -15.35
CA GLU A 46 -10.80 -9.30 -16.64
C GLU A 46 -9.31 -9.47 -16.92
N SER A 47 -8.97 -9.80 -18.15
CA SER A 47 -7.56 -9.90 -18.54
C SER A 47 -6.89 -8.53 -18.54
N VAL A 48 -5.75 -8.42 -17.90
CA VAL A 48 -4.91 -7.24 -18.04
C VAL A 48 -4.28 -7.25 -19.43
N PRO A 49 -4.34 -6.13 -20.19
CA PRO A 49 -3.74 -6.07 -21.52
C PRO A 49 -2.24 -6.38 -21.47
N LYS A 50 -1.78 -7.24 -22.37
CA LYS A 50 -0.35 -7.51 -22.51
C LYS A 50 0.39 -6.21 -22.85
N HIS A 51 1.59 -6.05 -22.33
CA HIS A 51 2.48 -4.88 -22.54
C HIS A 51 1.97 -3.55 -21.93
N ILE A 52 1.07 -3.58 -20.97
CA ILE A 52 0.71 -2.40 -20.22
C ILE A 52 1.85 -2.02 -19.26
N ASP A 53 2.17 -0.74 -19.20
CA ASP A 53 3.02 -0.19 -18.14
C ASP A 53 2.17 0.00 -16.89
N LEU A 54 2.22 -0.99 -15.99
CA LEU A 54 1.38 -1.05 -14.79
C LEU A 54 1.56 0.19 -13.91
N ILE A 55 2.78 0.65 -13.70
CA ILE A 55 3.07 1.80 -12.82
C ILE A 55 2.46 3.07 -13.40
N LYS A 56 2.65 3.26 -14.70
CA LYS A 56 2.07 4.42 -15.41
C LYS A 56 0.54 4.40 -15.37
N GLU A 57 -0.04 3.23 -15.60
CA GLU A 57 -1.51 3.09 -15.61
C GLU A 57 -2.12 3.24 -14.21
N ILE A 58 -1.50 2.68 -13.18
CA ILE A 58 -1.89 2.90 -11.77
C ILE A 58 -1.83 4.40 -11.46
N GLY A 59 -0.76 5.08 -11.83
CA GLY A 59 -0.63 6.53 -11.64
C GLY A 59 -1.70 7.33 -12.38
N ARG A 60 -2.07 6.91 -13.60
CA ARG A 60 -3.16 7.53 -14.37
C ARG A 60 -4.52 7.32 -13.69
N LEU A 61 -4.83 6.09 -13.29
CA LEU A 61 -6.08 5.74 -12.63
C LEU A 61 -6.22 6.42 -11.28
N LYS A 62 -5.14 6.49 -10.52
CA LYS A 62 -5.07 7.19 -9.24
C LYS A 62 -5.50 8.66 -9.37
N ARG A 63 -4.94 9.36 -10.33
CA ARG A 63 -5.34 10.76 -10.62
C ARG A 63 -6.78 10.86 -11.10
N ALA A 64 -7.18 10.01 -12.05
CA ALA A 64 -8.52 10.06 -12.65
C ALA A 64 -9.65 9.76 -11.65
N LYS A 65 -9.36 9.04 -10.58
CA LYS A 65 -10.32 8.63 -9.55
C LYS A 65 -10.17 9.37 -8.23
N ASN A 66 -9.31 10.38 -8.16
CA ASN A 66 -8.92 11.05 -6.92
C ASN A 66 -8.65 10.02 -5.81
N ALA A 67 -7.70 9.10 -6.09
CA ALA A 67 -7.43 7.96 -5.24
C ALA A 67 -6.09 8.09 -4.51
N VAL A 68 -6.04 7.55 -3.29
CA VAL A 68 -4.83 7.37 -2.49
C VAL A 68 -4.57 5.89 -2.27
N ILE A 69 -3.32 5.47 -2.30
CA ILE A 69 -2.88 4.11 -1.99
C ILE A 69 -2.22 4.11 -0.61
N LEU A 70 -2.80 3.38 0.32
CA LEU A 70 -2.28 3.18 1.67
C LEU A 70 -1.74 1.76 1.78
N GLY A 71 -0.44 1.62 1.97
CA GLY A 71 0.26 0.33 2.00
C GLY A 71 0.77 -0.03 3.39
N HIS A 72 0.52 -1.28 3.80
CA HIS A 72 1.07 -1.78 5.05
C HIS A 72 2.55 -2.18 4.89
N TYR A 73 3.35 -2.07 5.95
CA TYR A 73 4.78 -2.43 5.93
C TYR A 73 5.06 -3.90 5.55
N TYR A 74 4.11 -4.82 5.70
CA TYR A 74 4.30 -6.25 5.43
C TYR A 74 3.99 -6.67 3.99
N ILE A 75 3.54 -5.73 3.14
CA ILE A 75 3.32 -6.02 1.72
C ILE A 75 4.65 -6.11 0.97
N SER A 76 4.63 -6.67 -0.24
CA SER A 76 5.83 -6.78 -1.06
C SER A 76 6.42 -5.41 -1.41
N ALA A 77 7.72 -5.36 -1.65
CA ALA A 77 8.43 -4.11 -1.96
C ALA A 77 7.82 -3.37 -3.14
N GLU A 78 7.35 -4.10 -4.15
CA GLU A 78 6.72 -3.55 -5.34
C GLU A 78 5.42 -2.79 -5.02
N LEU A 79 4.64 -3.31 -4.10
CA LEU A 79 3.41 -2.66 -3.64
C LEU A 79 3.72 -1.49 -2.71
N GLN A 80 4.81 -1.57 -1.94
CA GLN A 80 5.29 -0.45 -1.15
C GLN A 80 5.70 0.73 -2.04
N ASP A 81 6.42 0.45 -3.14
CA ASP A 81 6.91 1.46 -4.07
C ASP A 81 5.80 2.28 -4.76
N ILE A 82 4.64 1.70 -4.97
CA ILE A 82 3.48 2.40 -5.56
C ILE A 82 2.54 3.03 -4.55
N SER A 83 2.78 2.79 -3.25
CA SER A 83 1.96 3.33 -2.18
C SER A 83 2.28 4.81 -1.91
N ASP A 84 1.25 5.61 -1.64
CA ASP A 84 1.43 7.01 -1.25
C ASP A 84 1.90 7.16 0.19
N PHE A 85 1.45 6.24 1.04
CA PHE A 85 1.82 6.18 2.45
C PHE A 85 2.06 4.74 2.85
N LEU A 86 3.12 4.55 3.61
CA LEU A 86 3.46 3.28 4.26
C LEU A 86 3.34 3.44 5.77
N GLY A 87 2.78 2.47 6.43
CA GLY A 87 2.62 2.52 7.87
C GLY A 87 2.15 1.20 8.48
N ASP A 88 2.04 1.23 9.80
CA ASP A 88 1.31 0.21 10.54
C ASP A 88 -0.21 0.46 10.49
N SER A 89 -0.97 -0.43 11.10
CA SER A 89 -2.43 -0.36 11.10
C SER A 89 -2.98 0.96 11.62
N LEU A 90 -2.41 1.49 12.71
CA LEU A 90 -2.85 2.72 13.34
C LEU A 90 -2.49 3.95 12.49
N ALA A 91 -1.25 4.02 12.02
CA ALA A 91 -0.78 5.12 11.19
C ALA A 91 -1.60 5.23 9.89
N LEU A 92 -1.89 4.09 9.24
CA LEU A 92 -2.70 4.06 8.03
C LEU A 92 -4.17 4.42 8.30
N ALA A 93 -4.74 3.99 9.43
CA ALA A 93 -6.08 4.40 9.84
C ALA A 93 -6.18 5.92 10.05
N GLN A 94 -5.19 6.52 10.70
CA GLN A 94 -5.10 7.97 10.88
C GLN A 94 -4.89 8.69 9.54
N GLN A 95 -4.08 8.13 8.64
CA GLN A 95 -3.86 8.69 7.32
C GLN A 95 -5.14 8.63 6.46
N ALA A 96 -5.89 7.53 6.56
CA ALA A 96 -7.18 7.40 5.89
C ALA A 96 -8.17 8.51 6.30
N GLN A 97 -8.16 8.94 7.56
CA GLN A 97 -8.98 10.05 8.03
C GLN A 97 -8.55 11.42 7.48
N LYS A 98 -7.24 11.62 7.32
CA LYS A 98 -6.66 12.91 6.90
C LYS A 98 -6.73 13.15 5.40
N THR A 99 -6.79 12.09 4.59
CA THR A 99 -6.77 12.24 3.13
C THR A 99 -8.05 12.88 2.60
N GLU A 100 -7.92 13.73 1.59
CA GLU A 100 -9.05 14.33 0.86
C GLU A 100 -9.47 13.48 -0.36
N ALA A 101 -8.80 12.35 -0.61
CA ALA A 101 -9.14 11.46 -1.70
C ALA A 101 -10.55 10.87 -1.54
N ASP A 102 -11.26 10.70 -2.65
CA ASP A 102 -12.59 10.09 -2.70
C ASP A 102 -12.51 8.55 -2.61
N LEU A 103 -11.39 8.00 -3.06
CA LEU A 103 -11.13 6.57 -3.07
C LEU A 103 -9.84 6.25 -2.32
N ILE A 104 -9.94 5.30 -1.40
CA ILE A 104 -8.81 4.73 -0.67
C ILE A 104 -8.60 3.32 -1.18
N LEU A 105 -7.46 3.05 -1.82
CA LEU A 105 -6.99 1.71 -2.09
C LEU A 105 -6.13 1.27 -0.91
N PHE A 106 -6.65 0.34 -0.11
CA PHE A 106 -5.98 -0.14 1.08
C PHE A 106 -5.25 -1.45 0.77
N VAL A 107 -3.92 -1.40 0.68
CA VAL A 107 -3.07 -2.56 0.37
C VAL A 107 -2.51 -3.12 1.67
N GLY A 108 -3.20 -4.13 2.18
CA GLY A 108 -2.92 -4.78 3.46
C GLY A 108 -3.94 -5.86 3.73
N VAL A 109 -4.04 -6.29 4.98
CA VAL A 109 -5.02 -7.30 5.37
C VAL A 109 -6.44 -6.73 5.46
N HIS A 110 -7.43 -7.59 5.27
CA HIS A 110 -8.84 -7.24 5.10
C HIS A 110 -9.37 -6.34 6.22
N PHE A 111 -9.14 -6.67 7.50
CA PHE A 111 -9.69 -5.90 8.62
C PHE A 111 -9.17 -4.44 8.68
N MET A 112 -8.00 -4.16 8.12
CA MET A 112 -7.50 -2.78 8.04
C MET A 112 -8.31 -1.95 7.05
N GLY A 113 -8.74 -2.55 5.94
CA GLY A 113 -9.66 -1.93 4.99
C GLY A 113 -11.02 -1.66 5.62
N GLU A 114 -11.52 -2.58 6.45
CA GLU A 114 -12.76 -2.38 7.23
C GLU A 114 -12.63 -1.21 8.20
N THR A 115 -11.52 -1.15 8.94
CA THR A 115 -11.23 -0.02 9.85
C THR A 115 -11.18 1.30 9.07
N ALA A 116 -10.50 1.34 7.92
CA ALA A 116 -10.47 2.51 7.07
C ALA A 116 -11.88 2.92 6.60
N LYS A 117 -12.74 1.95 6.28
CA LYS A 117 -14.14 2.21 5.87
C LYS A 117 -14.99 2.72 7.01
N ILE A 118 -14.87 2.17 8.21
CA ILE A 118 -15.59 2.62 9.42
C ILE A 118 -15.25 4.09 9.72
N LEU A 119 -13.97 4.45 9.63
CA LEU A 119 -13.49 5.81 9.88
C LEU A 119 -13.85 6.80 8.75
N ASN A 120 -14.14 6.30 7.55
CA ASN A 120 -14.45 7.10 6.37
C ASN A 120 -15.73 6.60 5.68
N PRO A 121 -16.90 6.71 6.31
CA PRO A 121 -18.12 6.10 5.82
C PRO A 121 -18.58 6.62 4.45
N THR A 122 -18.22 7.83 4.08
CA THR A 122 -18.58 8.45 2.80
C THR A 122 -17.62 8.11 1.67
N LYS A 123 -16.37 7.76 1.98
CA LYS A 123 -15.35 7.42 0.99
C LYS A 123 -15.49 5.99 0.48
N LYS A 124 -15.06 5.76 -0.74
CA LYS A 124 -14.92 4.40 -1.28
C LYS A 124 -13.61 3.80 -0.80
N VAL A 125 -13.67 2.66 -0.10
CA VAL A 125 -12.50 1.88 0.30
C VAL A 125 -12.48 0.59 -0.49
N ILE A 126 -11.36 0.27 -1.09
CA ILE A 126 -11.12 -0.94 -1.88
C ILE A 126 -9.94 -1.67 -1.25
N VAL A 127 -10.10 -2.97 -1.03
CA VAL A 127 -9.03 -3.90 -0.67
C VAL A 127 -8.82 -4.81 -1.89
N PRO A 128 -7.60 -4.90 -2.44
CA PRO A 128 -7.34 -5.66 -3.67
C PRO A 128 -7.57 -7.16 -3.51
N ASP A 129 -7.26 -7.69 -2.33
CA ASP A 129 -7.41 -9.10 -2.01
C ASP A 129 -8.20 -9.27 -0.71
N LEU A 130 -9.43 -9.74 -0.81
CA LEU A 130 -10.30 -10.00 0.33
C LEU A 130 -9.87 -11.23 1.16
N ASN A 131 -9.00 -12.09 0.61
CA ASN A 131 -8.44 -13.24 1.32
C ASN A 131 -7.13 -12.91 2.04
N ALA A 132 -6.65 -11.66 1.92
CA ALA A 132 -5.51 -11.19 2.71
C ALA A 132 -5.88 -11.17 4.20
N GLY A 133 -5.78 -12.32 4.85
CA GLY A 133 -6.09 -12.54 6.25
C GLY A 133 -4.93 -12.22 7.19
N CYS A 134 -5.19 -12.33 8.46
CA CYS A 134 -4.19 -12.21 9.52
C CYS A 134 -4.40 -13.35 10.50
N SER A 135 -3.43 -14.26 10.59
CA SER A 135 -3.49 -15.42 11.50
C SER A 135 -3.69 -15.02 12.96
N LEU A 136 -3.18 -13.86 13.37
CA LEU A 136 -3.38 -13.32 14.69
C LEU A 136 -4.84 -12.92 14.94
N ALA A 137 -5.47 -12.24 13.97
CA ALA A 137 -6.89 -11.90 14.06
C ALA A 137 -7.78 -13.16 14.01
N GLU A 138 -7.43 -14.12 13.16
CA GLU A 138 -8.15 -15.39 13.02
C GLU A 138 -8.02 -16.31 14.26
N SER A 139 -7.00 -16.09 15.10
CA SER A 139 -6.81 -16.86 16.33
C SER A 139 -7.86 -16.59 17.41
N ALA A 140 -8.64 -15.51 17.27
CA ALA A 140 -9.70 -15.14 18.22
C ALA A 140 -11.06 -14.94 17.48
N PRO A 141 -11.68 -16.03 16.97
CA PRO A 141 -12.98 -15.94 16.34
C PRO A 141 -14.02 -15.31 17.26
N ALA A 142 -14.88 -14.45 16.72
CA ALA A 142 -15.82 -13.66 17.50
C ALA A 142 -16.73 -14.51 18.40
N GLU A 143 -17.21 -15.65 17.92
CA GLU A 143 -18.05 -16.57 18.69
C GLU A 143 -17.30 -17.22 19.87
N ALA A 144 -16.07 -17.71 19.61
CA ALA A 144 -15.22 -18.30 20.63
C ALA A 144 -14.86 -17.24 21.69
N PHE A 145 -14.54 -16.04 21.27
CA PHE A 145 -14.24 -14.93 22.16
C PHE A 145 -15.46 -14.51 23.00
N ALA A 146 -16.65 -14.47 22.41
CA ALA A 146 -17.90 -14.19 23.14
C ALA A 146 -18.19 -15.25 24.20
N ALA A 147 -17.99 -16.54 23.87
CA ALA A 147 -18.16 -17.64 24.81
C ALA A 147 -17.15 -17.53 25.98
N PHE A 148 -15.89 -17.24 25.68
CA PHE A 148 -14.87 -17.01 26.71
C PHE A 148 -15.22 -15.84 27.61
N LYS A 149 -15.65 -14.71 27.05
CA LYS A 149 -16.07 -13.52 27.82
C LYS A 149 -17.23 -13.84 28.79
N ASN A 150 -18.19 -14.64 28.33
CA ASN A 150 -19.35 -15.02 29.15
C ASN A 150 -18.96 -15.91 30.36
N GLN A 151 -17.85 -16.65 30.25
CA GLN A 151 -17.30 -17.45 31.37
C GLN A 151 -16.55 -16.59 32.39
N HIS A 152 -16.27 -15.33 32.06
CA HIS A 152 -15.52 -14.39 32.90
C HIS A 152 -16.31 -13.10 33.14
N PRO A 153 -17.50 -13.18 33.82
CA PRO A 153 -18.31 -12.03 34.07
C PRO A 153 -17.59 -11.03 34.98
N GLY A 154 -17.75 -9.75 34.70
CA GLY A 154 -17.08 -8.68 35.45
C GLY A 154 -15.65 -8.33 34.97
N HIS A 155 -15.04 -9.14 34.11
CA HIS A 155 -13.75 -8.79 33.51
C HIS A 155 -13.92 -7.78 32.37
N LYS A 156 -13.01 -6.82 32.30
CA LYS A 156 -12.94 -5.87 31.18
C LYS A 156 -12.06 -6.46 30.08
N VAL A 157 -12.52 -6.28 28.85
CA VAL A 157 -11.73 -6.64 27.67
C VAL A 157 -10.82 -5.47 27.33
N ILE A 158 -9.53 -5.74 27.19
CA ILE A 158 -8.55 -4.82 26.63
C ILE A 158 -7.96 -5.50 25.42
N SER A 159 -8.02 -4.84 24.27
CA SER A 159 -7.53 -5.37 23.02
C SER A 159 -6.65 -4.36 22.32
N TYR A 160 -5.73 -4.85 21.53
CA TYR A 160 -4.89 -4.06 20.64
C TYR A 160 -5.49 -4.09 19.24
N ILE A 161 -5.50 -2.95 18.58
CA ILE A 161 -6.19 -2.81 17.28
C ILE A 161 -5.39 -3.38 16.09
N ASN A 162 -4.19 -3.82 16.32
CA ASN A 162 -3.35 -4.32 15.24
C ASN A 162 -3.59 -5.80 14.96
#